data_ae6c28bdb38f8fef1db9b3aad743a6b5
#
_entry.id   ae6c28bdb38f8fef1db9b3aad743a6b5
#
_cell.length_a   1.000
_cell.length_b   1.000
_cell.length_c   1.000
_cell.angle_alpha   90.00
_cell.angle_beta   90.00
_cell.angle_gamma   90.00
#
_symmetry.space_group_name_H-M   'P 1'
#
loop_
_entity.id
_entity.type
_entity.pdbx_description
1 polymer ?
#
loop_
_entity_poly.entity_id
_entity_poly.type
_entity_poly.pdbx_seq_one_letter_code
_entity_poly.pdbx_strand_id
1 'polypeptide(L)'
;SNLTATPNSIVDNPKNLEFQELEAATIPSVLADVDLAVINSNYALGAGLNPTTDALAIESSDSPYVNVLVVKEGNEDNEAVQALVEALHSDAIRDFITEEFDGAVVPAF
;
A
#
# COMPACT_ATOMS: atom_id res chain seq x y z
N SER A 1 -14.41 -8.39 5.14
CA SER A 1 -13.33 -7.66 5.82
C SER A 1 -13.88 -6.36 6.40
N ASN A 2 -13.41 -5.96 7.57
CA ASN A 2 -13.79 -4.69 8.19
C ASN A 2 -12.71 -3.65 7.86
N LEU A 3 -13.01 -2.73 6.95
CA LEU A 3 -12.08 -1.69 6.48
C LEU A 3 -11.83 -0.57 7.52
N THR A 4 -12.61 -0.56 8.60
CA THR A 4 -12.51 0.44 9.68
C THR A 4 -12.00 -0.18 10.98
N ALA A 5 -11.40 -1.36 10.93
CA ALA A 5 -10.83 -2.01 12.10
C ALA A 5 -9.65 -1.18 12.65
N THR A 6 -9.58 -1.10 13.96
CA THR A 6 -8.52 -0.46 14.74
C THR A 6 -8.00 -1.44 15.78
N PRO A 7 -6.89 -1.17 16.49
CA PRO A 7 -6.45 -2.00 17.61
C PRO A 7 -7.56 -2.23 18.65
N ASN A 8 -8.44 -1.24 18.85
CA ASN A 8 -9.59 -1.37 19.76
C ASN A 8 -10.68 -2.36 19.28
N SER A 9 -10.62 -2.78 18.01
CA SER A 9 -11.55 -3.77 17.44
C SER A 9 -11.11 -5.21 17.69
N ILE A 10 -9.95 -5.42 18.30
CA ILE A 10 -9.39 -6.74 18.58
C ILE A 10 -10.17 -7.36 19.73
N VAL A 11 -10.81 -8.50 19.49
CA VAL A 11 -11.63 -9.22 20.49
C VAL A 11 -10.87 -10.38 21.12
N ASP A 12 -9.81 -10.86 20.49
CA ASP A 12 -9.00 -11.96 20.98
C ASP A 12 -7.52 -11.72 20.65
N ASN A 13 -6.67 -11.78 21.66
CA ASN A 13 -5.23 -11.55 21.55
C ASN A 13 -4.47 -12.58 22.42
N PRO A 14 -4.50 -13.86 22.04
CA PRO A 14 -3.95 -14.95 22.86
C PRO A 14 -2.43 -14.88 23.02
N LYS A 15 -1.75 -14.12 22.15
CA LYS A 15 -0.30 -13.91 22.20
C LYS A 15 0.10 -12.65 22.95
N ASN A 16 -0.87 -11.88 23.46
CA ASN A 16 -0.66 -10.59 24.14
C ASN A 16 0.22 -9.63 23.29
N LEU A 17 -0.12 -9.49 22.00
CA LEU A 17 0.59 -8.56 21.12
C LEU A 17 0.32 -7.12 21.60
N GLU A 18 1.36 -6.31 21.63
CA GLU A 18 1.28 -4.87 21.87
C GLU A 18 1.32 -4.16 20.52
N PHE A 19 0.45 -3.17 20.34
CA PHE A 19 0.33 -2.42 19.08
C PHE A 19 0.85 -0.99 19.30
N GLN A 20 1.78 -0.60 18.45
CA GLN A 20 2.31 0.77 18.42
C GLN A 20 1.93 1.40 17.06
N GLU A 21 1.07 2.42 17.10
CA GLU A 21 0.69 3.18 15.91
C GLU A 21 1.66 4.35 15.73
N LEU A 22 2.26 4.44 14.53
CA LEU A 22 3.26 5.43 14.19
C LEU A 22 2.95 6.03 12.80
N GLU A 23 3.50 7.20 12.54
CA GLU A 23 3.52 7.78 11.19
C GLU A 23 4.23 6.82 10.22
N ALA A 24 3.58 6.52 9.08
CA ALA A 24 4.03 5.51 8.14
C ALA A 24 5.49 5.69 7.67
N ALA A 25 5.91 6.93 7.47
CA ALA A 25 7.28 7.25 7.05
C ALA A 25 8.35 6.90 8.10
N THR A 26 7.99 6.78 9.38
CA THR A 26 8.94 6.48 10.47
C THR A 26 9.06 4.99 10.76
N ILE A 27 8.08 4.17 10.35
CA ILE A 27 8.04 2.75 10.67
C ILE A 27 9.31 2.00 10.24
N PRO A 28 9.88 2.20 9.03
CA PRO A 28 11.10 1.49 8.66
C PRO A 28 12.29 1.73 9.60
N SER A 29 12.38 2.93 10.19
CA SER A 29 13.50 3.29 11.07
C SER A 29 13.45 2.61 12.44
N VAL A 30 12.28 2.14 12.86
CA VAL A 30 12.08 1.44 14.15
C VAL A 30 11.91 -0.08 13.98
N LEU A 31 12.08 -0.60 12.79
CA LEU A 31 11.90 -2.03 12.51
C LEU A 31 12.79 -2.93 13.41
N ALA A 32 13.96 -2.46 13.77
CA ALA A 32 14.87 -3.21 14.65
C ALA A 32 14.43 -3.26 16.13
N ASP A 33 13.47 -2.42 16.51
CA ASP A 33 13.00 -2.27 17.90
C ASP A 33 11.68 -3.03 18.15
N VAL A 34 11.13 -3.68 17.12
CA VAL A 34 9.84 -4.41 17.17
C VAL A 34 9.97 -5.81 16.59
N ASP A 35 9.07 -6.70 16.98
CA ASP A 35 9.04 -8.08 16.43
C ASP A 35 8.46 -8.13 15.02
N LEU A 36 7.49 -7.27 14.72
CA LEU A 36 6.79 -7.18 13.43
C LEU A 36 6.42 -5.73 13.12
N ALA A 37 6.45 -5.36 11.85
CA ALA A 37 5.93 -4.08 11.39
C ALA A 37 5.11 -4.27 10.10
N VAL A 38 4.07 -3.46 9.94
CA VAL A 38 3.31 -3.32 8.68
C VAL A 38 3.76 -2.03 8.04
N ILE A 39 4.40 -2.15 6.88
CA ILE A 39 5.06 -1.04 6.18
C ILE A 39 4.51 -0.93 4.77
N ASN A 40 4.11 0.27 4.35
CA ASN A 40 3.72 0.51 2.97
C ASN A 40 4.93 0.33 2.03
N SER A 41 4.71 -0.28 0.86
CA SER A 41 5.79 -0.65 -0.07
C SER A 41 6.70 0.51 -0.47
N ASN A 42 6.15 1.72 -0.68
CA ASN A 42 6.94 2.90 -1.01
C ASN A 42 7.93 3.29 0.10
N TYR A 43 7.56 3.17 1.37
CA TYR A 43 8.46 3.44 2.50
C TYR A 43 9.47 2.31 2.70
N ALA A 44 9.06 1.05 2.48
CA ALA A 44 9.98 -0.09 2.50
C ALA A 44 11.08 0.07 1.44
N LEU A 45 10.71 0.35 0.19
CA LEU A 45 11.65 0.59 -0.92
C LEU A 45 12.58 1.77 -0.63
N GLY A 46 12.03 2.88 -0.10
CA GLY A 46 12.83 4.05 0.31
C GLY A 46 13.84 3.76 1.42
N ALA A 47 13.60 2.75 2.23
CA ALA A 47 14.50 2.27 3.27
C ALA A 47 15.45 1.15 2.80
N GLY A 48 15.42 0.79 1.52
CA GLY A 48 16.24 -0.28 0.95
C GLY A 48 15.75 -1.70 1.24
N LEU A 49 14.50 -1.84 1.68
CA LEU A 49 13.84 -3.14 1.88
C LEU A 49 13.09 -3.51 0.60
N ASN A 50 13.19 -4.76 0.19
CA ASN A 50 12.42 -5.29 -0.93
C ASN A 50 11.20 -6.07 -0.41
N PRO A 51 9.95 -5.58 -0.57
CA PRO A 51 8.76 -6.25 -0.05
C PRO A 51 8.57 -7.69 -0.57
N THR A 52 9.08 -8.02 -1.76
CA THR A 52 8.93 -9.37 -2.34
C THR A 52 9.86 -10.40 -1.74
N THR A 53 11.02 -9.98 -1.21
CA THR A 53 12.06 -10.88 -0.68
C THR A 53 12.24 -10.77 0.83
N ASP A 54 12.02 -9.59 1.41
CA ASP A 54 12.34 -9.31 2.82
C ASP A 54 11.10 -9.36 3.71
N ALA A 55 9.89 -9.29 3.14
CA ALA A 55 8.66 -9.37 3.91
C ALA A 55 8.20 -10.81 4.15
N LEU A 56 7.58 -11.05 5.29
CA LEU A 56 6.91 -12.33 5.63
C LEU A 56 5.62 -12.52 4.83
N ALA A 57 4.97 -11.43 4.47
CA ALA A 57 3.77 -11.39 3.66
C ALA A 57 3.65 -10.04 2.95
N ILE A 58 3.07 -10.03 1.76
CA ILE A 58 2.70 -8.84 1.00
C ILE A 58 1.21 -8.87 0.71
N GLU A 59 0.56 -7.72 0.73
CA GLU A 59 -0.85 -7.58 0.42
C GLU A 59 -1.11 -7.89 -1.06
N SER A 60 -2.19 -8.64 -1.34
CA SER A 60 -2.52 -9.03 -2.72
C SER A 60 -3.20 -7.90 -3.50
N SER A 61 -3.20 -8.01 -4.85
CA SER A 61 -3.93 -7.11 -5.75
C SER A 61 -5.45 -7.08 -5.52
N ASP A 62 -5.99 -8.07 -4.83
CA ASP A 62 -7.43 -8.13 -4.48
C ASP A 62 -7.77 -7.26 -3.26
N SER A 63 -6.77 -6.62 -2.65
CA SER A 63 -7.00 -5.71 -1.53
C SER A 63 -7.79 -4.48 -1.98
N PRO A 64 -8.77 -4.03 -1.17
CA PRO A 64 -9.46 -2.77 -1.41
C PRO A 64 -8.62 -1.52 -1.06
N TYR A 65 -7.47 -1.70 -0.42
CA TYR A 65 -6.56 -0.61 -0.04
C TYR A 65 -5.62 -0.24 -1.18
N VAL A 66 -6.18 0.28 -2.26
CA VAL A 66 -5.43 0.72 -3.43
C VAL A 66 -5.30 2.25 -3.48
N ASN A 67 -4.28 2.75 -4.13
CA ASN A 67 -4.19 4.16 -4.46
C ASN A 67 -5.25 4.52 -5.51
N VAL A 68 -5.87 5.68 -5.36
CA VAL A 68 -6.96 6.14 -6.21
C VAL A 68 -6.72 7.56 -6.71
N LEU A 69 -7.20 7.86 -7.90
CA LEU A 69 -7.28 9.23 -8.41
C LEU A 69 -8.55 9.89 -7.88
N VAL A 70 -8.37 10.99 -7.15
CA VAL A 70 -9.48 11.74 -6.56
C VAL A 70 -9.64 13.07 -7.29
N VAL A 71 -10.87 13.40 -7.65
CA VAL A 71 -11.24 14.68 -8.27
C VAL A 71 -12.32 15.39 -7.46
N LYS A 72 -12.46 16.70 -7.66
CA LYS A 72 -13.58 17.44 -7.09
C LYS A 72 -14.89 16.96 -7.72
N GLU A 73 -15.93 16.83 -6.92
CA GLU A 73 -17.28 16.47 -7.35
C GLU A 73 -17.73 17.36 -8.54
N GLY A 74 -18.23 16.73 -9.58
CA GLY A 74 -18.64 17.35 -10.83
C GLY A 74 -17.51 17.53 -11.86
N ASN A 75 -16.28 17.10 -11.56
CA ASN A 75 -15.15 17.11 -12.50
C ASN A 75 -14.85 15.72 -13.09
N GLU A 76 -15.65 14.72 -12.80
CA GLU A 76 -15.43 13.33 -13.21
C GLU A 76 -15.37 13.20 -14.74
N ASP A 77 -16.22 13.96 -15.45
CA ASP A 77 -16.32 13.94 -16.91
C ASP A 77 -15.41 14.99 -17.61
N ASN A 78 -14.51 15.63 -16.87
CA ASN A 78 -13.56 16.56 -17.47
C ASN A 78 -12.60 15.81 -18.41
N GLU A 79 -12.46 16.28 -19.65
CA GLU A 79 -11.65 15.62 -20.69
C GLU A 79 -10.19 15.38 -20.26
N ALA A 80 -9.59 16.33 -19.54
CA ALA A 80 -8.22 16.17 -19.05
C ALA A 80 -8.12 15.10 -17.94
N VAL A 81 -9.16 15.01 -17.09
CA VAL A 81 -9.24 13.97 -16.05
C VAL A 81 -9.40 12.60 -16.71
N GLN A 82 -10.29 12.47 -17.69
CA GLN A 82 -10.50 11.21 -18.41
C GLN A 82 -9.22 10.78 -19.17
N ALA A 83 -8.54 11.70 -19.82
CA ALA A 83 -7.26 11.42 -20.49
C ALA A 83 -6.19 10.93 -19.48
N LEU A 84 -6.15 11.52 -18.27
CA LEU A 84 -5.24 11.06 -17.21
C LEU A 84 -5.59 9.65 -16.73
N VAL A 85 -6.88 9.35 -16.54
CA VAL A 85 -7.35 7.99 -16.16
C VAL A 85 -6.94 6.97 -17.21
N GLU A 86 -7.17 7.28 -18.49
CA GLU A 86 -6.79 6.40 -19.60
C GLU A 86 -5.28 6.17 -19.65
N ALA A 87 -4.49 7.23 -19.48
CA ALA A 87 -3.04 7.13 -19.46
C ALA A 87 -2.54 6.27 -18.29
N LEU A 88 -3.08 6.48 -17.07
CA LEU A 88 -2.70 5.72 -15.87
C LEU A 88 -3.11 4.24 -15.93
N HIS A 89 -4.16 3.90 -16.66
CA HIS A 89 -4.64 2.52 -16.85
C HIS A 89 -4.10 1.85 -18.12
N SER A 90 -3.12 2.46 -18.79
CA SER A 90 -2.53 1.91 -19.99
C SER A 90 -1.63 0.71 -19.72
N ASP A 91 -1.47 -0.16 -20.73
CA ASP A 91 -0.52 -1.26 -20.67
C ASP A 91 0.92 -0.77 -20.45
N ALA A 92 1.26 0.40 -21.01
CA ALA A 92 2.58 1.01 -20.82
C ALA A 92 2.88 1.31 -19.33
N ILE A 93 1.88 1.78 -18.58
CA ILE A 93 2.04 2.01 -17.13
C ILE A 93 2.07 0.68 -16.37
N ARG A 94 1.28 -0.31 -16.76
CA ARG A 94 1.32 -1.66 -16.16
C ARG A 94 2.71 -2.28 -16.33
N ASP A 95 3.25 -2.24 -17.54
CA ASP A 95 4.56 -2.79 -17.85
C ASP A 95 5.66 -2.04 -17.07
N PHE A 96 5.59 -0.70 -17.05
CA PHE A 96 6.51 0.12 -16.25
C PHE A 96 6.49 -0.26 -14.77
N ILE A 97 5.31 -0.39 -14.16
CA ILE A 97 5.19 -0.78 -12.74
C ILE A 97 5.82 -2.16 -12.53
N THR A 98 5.56 -3.10 -13.41
CA THR A 98 6.06 -4.47 -13.30
C THR A 98 7.59 -4.52 -13.44
N GLU A 99 8.15 -3.79 -14.41
CA GLU A 99 9.58 -3.76 -14.68
C GLU A 99 10.36 -2.99 -13.61
N GLU A 100 9.84 -1.82 -13.18
CA GLU A 100 10.55 -0.94 -12.26
C GLU A 100 10.52 -1.43 -10.81
N PHE A 101 9.41 -2.04 -10.39
CA PHE A 101 9.19 -2.39 -8.98
C PHE A 101 9.28 -3.88 -8.68
N ASP A 102 9.49 -4.75 -9.68
CA ASP A 102 9.71 -6.21 -9.53
C ASP A 102 8.72 -6.87 -8.53
N GLY A 103 7.43 -6.52 -8.65
CA GLY A 103 6.36 -7.04 -7.80
C GLY A 103 6.19 -6.35 -6.44
N ALA A 104 7.07 -5.43 -6.05
CA ALA A 104 6.94 -4.64 -4.82
C ALA A 104 5.77 -3.65 -4.87
N VAL A 105 5.35 -3.27 -6.07
CA VAL A 105 4.14 -2.49 -6.35
C VAL A 105 3.29 -3.29 -7.34
N VAL A 106 2.00 -3.44 -7.05
CA VAL A 106 1.10 -4.27 -7.83
C VAL A 106 0.05 -3.39 -8.52
N PRO A 107 -0.04 -3.42 -9.87
CA PRO A 107 -1.13 -2.75 -10.59
C PRO A 107 -2.48 -3.36 -10.19
N ALA A 108 -3.47 -2.52 -9.88
CA ALA A 108 -4.82 -2.92 -9.49
C ALA A 108 -5.87 -2.61 -10.57
N PHE A 109 -5.47 -2.52 -11.86
CA PHE A 109 -6.30 -2.19 -13.01
C PHE A 109 -6.01 -3.09 -14.20
#